data_6b1b130c83f9bf5b7fff7586e26fda19
#
_entry.id   6b1b130c83f9bf5b7fff7586e26fda19
#
_cell.length_a   1.000
_cell.length_b   1.000
_cell.length_c   1.000
_cell.angle_alpha   90.00
_cell.angle_beta   90.00
_cell.angle_gamma   90.00
#
_symmetry.space_group_name_H-M   'P 1'
#
loop_
_entity.id
_entity.type
_entity.pdbx_description
1 polymer ?
#
loop_
_entity_poly.entity_id
_entity_poly.type
_entity_poly.pdbx_seq_one_letter_code
_entity_poly.pdbx_strand_id
1 'polypeptide(L)'
;TNLKNALNRDKVLVKTTNYKGKEEGRIIKILERVKKEYIGVLELSKNYCFFIPDDKAVKTHFFIEKKHLNGAKNGQKVKAKFLSWPKNVKSPHAAVIEIIGTPGELNVEMNSILSEFGFPTKFLAPVMKELDSIYTPNYNKEALKRRDFRDITTFTIDPIDAKDFDDAISFQIIDKDIFEIGVPVSYTHLTLPTSRSV
;
A
#
# COMPACT_ATOMS: atom_id res chain seq x y z
N THR A 1 31.92 9.65 -13.28
CA THR A 1 30.49 10.04 -13.36
C THR A 1 30.22 11.24 -12.48
N ASN A 2 29.48 12.23 -12.97
CA ASN A 2 29.19 13.47 -12.25
C ASN A 2 28.18 13.28 -11.08
N LEU A 3 27.64 12.06 -10.90
CA LEU A 3 26.56 11.76 -9.94
C LEU A 3 27.02 11.45 -8.51
N LYS A 4 28.28 11.09 -8.29
CA LYS A 4 28.89 10.88 -6.95
C LYS A 4 28.03 10.03 -6.00
N ASN A 5 27.54 8.88 -6.46
CA ASN A 5 26.68 7.94 -5.68
C ASN A 5 25.31 8.52 -5.25
N ALA A 6 24.83 9.59 -5.88
CA ALA A 6 23.48 10.05 -5.66
C ALA A 6 22.49 9.11 -6.33
N LEU A 7 21.38 8.86 -5.64
CA LEU A 7 20.23 8.12 -6.13
C LEU A 7 19.11 9.09 -6.52
N ASN A 8 18.11 8.54 -7.21
CA ASN A 8 16.95 9.34 -7.62
C ASN A 8 16.27 9.96 -6.38
N ARG A 9 15.86 11.23 -6.51
CA ARG A 9 15.26 12.08 -5.46
C ARG A 9 16.20 12.49 -4.31
N ASP A 10 17.50 12.16 -4.35
CA ASP A 10 18.45 12.68 -3.35
C ASP A 10 18.53 14.20 -3.45
N LYS A 11 18.52 14.89 -2.31
CA LYS A 11 18.84 16.31 -2.23
C LYS A 11 20.35 16.49 -2.24
N VAL A 12 20.84 17.19 -3.23
CA VAL A 12 22.27 17.27 -3.52
C VAL A 12 22.77 18.72 -3.65
N LEU A 13 24.04 18.91 -3.34
CA LEU A 13 24.75 20.14 -3.65
C LEU A 13 25.47 19.94 -4.99
N VAL A 14 25.18 20.81 -5.95
CA VAL A 14 25.73 20.76 -7.30
C VAL A 14 26.63 21.96 -7.53
N LYS A 15 27.79 21.73 -8.15
CA LYS A 15 28.62 22.78 -8.74
C LYS A 15 28.32 22.83 -10.23
N THR A 16 27.91 23.97 -10.73
CA THR A 16 27.73 24.19 -12.18
C THR A 16 29.04 24.71 -12.80
N THR A 17 29.33 24.24 -13.98
CA THR A 17 30.46 24.69 -14.80
C THR A 17 29.97 24.86 -16.23
N ASN A 18 30.44 25.91 -16.90
CA ASN A 18 30.13 26.09 -18.31
C ASN A 18 31.25 25.44 -19.14
N TYR A 19 30.88 24.42 -19.91
CA TYR A 19 31.80 23.76 -20.85
C TYR A 19 31.26 23.85 -22.24
N LYS A 20 32.02 24.51 -23.16
CA LYS A 20 31.62 24.71 -24.55
C LYS A 20 30.22 25.32 -24.74
N GLY A 21 29.85 26.30 -23.92
CA GLY A 21 28.55 26.95 -23.97
C GLY A 21 27.38 26.16 -23.40
N LYS A 22 27.64 25.01 -22.80
CA LYS A 22 26.61 24.19 -22.09
C LYS A 22 26.89 24.19 -20.59
N GLU A 23 25.87 24.46 -19.81
CA GLU A 23 25.96 24.28 -18.36
C GLU A 23 25.99 22.80 -17.99
N GLU A 24 27.02 22.39 -17.30
CA GLU A 24 27.16 21.04 -16.73
C GLU A 24 27.14 21.11 -15.20
N GLY A 25 26.35 20.23 -14.60
CA GLY A 25 26.29 20.07 -13.15
C GLY A 25 27.14 18.89 -12.67
N ARG A 26 27.92 19.12 -11.61
CA ARG A 26 28.62 18.04 -10.88
C ARG A 26 28.20 18.01 -9.44
N ILE A 27 27.72 16.86 -8.97
CA ILE A 27 27.33 16.69 -7.57
C ILE A 27 28.59 16.74 -6.69
N ILE A 28 28.58 17.64 -5.70
CA ILE A 28 29.66 17.79 -4.72
C ILE A 28 29.36 16.97 -3.48
N LYS A 29 28.12 17.03 -3.02
CA LYS A 29 27.68 16.39 -1.77
C LYS A 29 26.22 15.97 -1.85
N ILE A 30 25.91 14.82 -1.27
CA ILE A 30 24.53 14.41 -0.98
C ILE A 30 24.18 15.06 0.36
N LEU A 31 23.17 15.93 0.38
CA LEU A 31 22.70 16.62 1.56
C LEU A 31 21.73 15.74 2.34
N GLU A 32 20.81 15.09 1.61
CA GLU A 32 19.78 14.25 2.20
C GLU A 32 19.42 13.11 1.23
N ARG A 33 19.29 11.91 1.76
CA ARG A 33 18.73 10.76 1.03
C ARG A 33 17.28 10.59 1.42
N VAL A 34 16.38 10.99 0.52
CA VAL A 34 14.94 11.01 0.78
C VAL A 34 14.38 9.58 0.77
N LYS A 35 14.68 8.80 -0.27
CA LYS A 35 14.22 7.41 -0.39
C LYS A 35 15.25 6.48 0.22
N LYS A 36 14.88 5.79 1.30
CA LYS A 36 15.75 4.84 2.01
C LYS A 36 15.29 3.39 1.86
N GLU A 37 14.08 3.16 1.39
CA GLU A 37 13.47 1.84 1.23
C GLU A 37 13.09 1.61 -0.23
N TYR A 38 13.34 0.43 -0.71
CA TYR A 38 13.17 0.06 -2.10
C TYR A 38 12.51 -1.31 -2.18
N ILE A 39 11.63 -1.48 -3.16
CA ILE A 39 11.04 -2.77 -3.53
C ILE A 39 11.84 -3.34 -4.70
N GLY A 40 12.00 -4.64 -4.73
CA GLY A 40 12.72 -5.31 -5.81
C GLY A 40 12.93 -6.79 -5.53
N VAL A 41 13.72 -7.43 -6.38
CA VAL A 41 13.95 -8.88 -6.37
C VAL A 41 15.35 -9.20 -5.89
N LEU A 42 15.49 -10.29 -5.13
CA LEU A 42 16.77 -10.83 -4.69
C LEU A 42 17.35 -11.77 -5.73
N GLU A 43 18.60 -11.55 -6.06
CA GLU A 43 19.44 -12.47 -6.82
C GLU A 43 20.57 -12.99 -5.94
N LEU A 44 20.45 -14.25 -5.51
CA LEU A 44 21.44 -14.92 -4.68
C LEU A 44 22.29 -15.88 -5.50
N SER A 45 23.59 -15.79 -5.34
CA SER A 45 24.58 -16.75 -5.85
C SER A 45 25.41 -17.30 -4.69
N LYS A 46 26.27 -18.28 -4.98
CA LYS A 46 27.17 -18.85 -3.96
C LYS A 46 28.00 -17.78 -3.24
N ASN A 47 28.47 -16.78 -3.97
CA ASN A 47 29.45 -15.81 -3.49
C ASN A 47 28.89 -14.38 -3.32
N TYR A 48 27.69 -14.08 -3.83
CA TYR A 48 27.11 -12.73 -3.75
C TYR A 48 25.60 -12.77 -3.60
N CYS A 49 25.08 -11.69 -3.08
CA CYS A 49 23.65 -11.41 -3.04
C CYS A 49 23.44 -9.98 -3.48
N PHE A 50 22.65 -9.83 -4.53
CA PHE A 50 22.22 -8.53 -5.02
C PHE A 50 20.72 -8.38 -4.90
N PHE A 51 20.33 -7.17 -4.61
CA PHE A 51 18.96 -6.72 -4.68
C PHE A 51 18.81 -5.83 -5.91
N ILE A 52 17.86 -6.16 -6.75
CA ILE A 52 17.56 -5.48 -7.99
C ILE A 52 16.28 -4.65 -7.75
N PRO A 53 16.39 -3.31 -7.62
CA PRO A 53 15.20 -2.47 -7.42
C PRO A 53 14.25 -2.52 -8.62
N ASP A 54 12.93 -2.55 -8.36
CA ASP A 54 11.90 -2.44 -9.39
C ASP A 54 11.85 -1.02 -10.00
N ASP A 55 12.23 -0.01 -9.21
CA ASP A 55 12.30 1.38 -9.63
C ASP A 55 13.37 1.57 -10.73
N LYS A 56 12.93 1.73 -11.97
CA LYS A 56 13.79 1.91 -13.15
C LYS A 56 14.69 3.16 -13.09
N ALA A 57 14.38 4.11 -12.22
CA ALA A 57 15.23 5.28 -11.99
C ALA A 57 16.49 4.95 -11.16
N VAL A 58 16.49 3.81 -10.47
CA VAL A 58 17.64 3.29 -9.71
C VAL A 58 18.42 2.34 -10.60
N LYS A 59 19.45 2.84 -11.26
CA LYS A 59 20.26 2.08 -12.24
C LYS A 59 21.39 1.24 -11.62
N THR A 60 21.35 1.00 -10.32
CA THR A 60 22.38 0.21 -9.64
C THR A 60 21.74 -0.87 -8.78
N HIS A 61 22.35 -2.05 -8.75
CA HIS A 61 21.94 -3.12 -7.86
C HIS A 61 22.57 -2.88 -6.49
N PHE A 62 21.88 -3.27 -5.43
CA PHE A 62 22.34 -3.11 -4.07
C PHE A 62 22.95 -4.43 -3.59
N PHE A 63 24.08 -4.36 -2.96
CA PHE A 63 24.72 -5.51 -2.34
C PHE A 63 24.08 -5.78 -0.96
N ILE A 64 23.75 -7.04 -0.69
CA ILE A 64 23.22 -7.48 0.60
C ILE A 64 24.17 -8.51 1.19
N GLU A 65 24.66 -8.26 2.38
CA GLU A 65 25.42 -9.25 3.13
C GLU A 65 24.50 -10.39 3.61
N LYS A 66 25.02 -11.61 3.68
CA LYS A 66 24.23 -12.79 4.08
C LYS A 66 23.51 -12.64 5.43
N LYS A 67 24.12 -11.94 6.39
CA LYS A 67 23.49 -11.61 7.69
C LYS A 67 22.30 -10.68 7.61
N HIS A 68 22.16 -9.93 6.50
CA HIS A 68 21.08 -8.96 6.27
C HIS A 68 20.00 -9.48 5.34
N LEU A 69 19.98 -10.77 5.03
CA LEU A 69 18.95 -11.39 4.19
C LEU A 69 17.61 -11.57 4.89
N ASN A 70 17.60 -11.59 6.22
CA ASN A 70 16.38 -11.78 7.02
C ASN A 70 15.55 -13.02 6.59
N GLY A 71 16.23 -14.12 6.22
CA GLY A 71 15.60 -15.36 5.77
C GLY A 71 15.06 -15.36 4.33
N ALA A 72 15.24 -14.27 3.59
CA ALA A 72 14.79 -14.19 2.21
C ALA A 72 15.56 -15.14 1.28
N LYS A 73 14.86 -15.67 0.28
CA LYS A 73 15.37 -16.66 -0.67
C LYS A 73 15.61 -16.03 -2.05
N ASN A 74 16.37 -16.75 -2.87
CA ASN A 74 16.59 -16.34 -4.26
C ASN A 74 15.29 -16.17 -5.03
N GLY A 75 15.21 -15.11 -5.84
CA GLY A 75 14.06 -14.80 -6.68
C GLY A 75 12.87 -14.19 -5.93
N GLN A 76 12.91 -14.06 -4.60
CA GLN A 76 11.82 -13.42 -3.87
C GLN A 76 11.80 -11.90 -4.04
N LYS A 77 10.59 -11.36 -4.08
CA LYS A 77 10.34 -9.93 -4.00
C LYS A 77 10.40 -9.49 -2.54
N VAL A 78 11.20 -8.48 -2.27
CA VAL A 78 11.48 -8.00 -0.91
C VAL A 78 11.46 -6.49 -0.85
N LYS A 79 11.27 -5.98 0.35
CA LYS A 79 11.53 -4.59 0.70
C LYS A 79 12.90 -4.52 1.37
N ALA A 80 13.80 -3.73 0.80
CA ALA A 80 15.15 -3.56 1.28
C ALA A 80 15.41 -2.11 1.71
N LYS A 81 16.10 -1.93 2.82
CA LYS A 81 16.50 -0.63 3.36
C LYS A 81 17.95 -0.35 2.96
N PHE A 82 18.19 0.82 2.37
CA PHE A 82 19.53 1.33 2.11
C PHE A 82 20.28 1.52 3.45
N LEU A 83 21.50 1.01 3.51
CA LEU A 83 22.38 1.16 4.68
C LEU A 83 23.47 2.21 4.44
N SER A 84 24.28 1.98 3.43
CA SER A 84 25.43 2.82 3.12
C SER A 84 25.89 2.64 1.68
N TRP A 85 26.71 3.59 1.21
CA TRP A 85 27.46 3.41 -0.02
C TRP A 85 28.92 3.75 0.25
N PRO A 86 29.76 2.77 0.58
CA PRO A 86 31.15 2.98 0.91
C PRO A 86 31.93 3.59 -0.27
N LYS A 87 32.95 4.36 0.03
CA LYS A 87 33.86 4.88 -1.00
C LYS A 87 34.57 3.68 -1.68
N ASN A 88 34.77 3.79 -2.99
CA ASN A 88 35.44 2.77 -3.81
C ASN A 88 34.67 1.44 -3.99
N VAL A 89 33.39 1.37 -3.59
CA VAL A 89 32.51 0.22 -3.85
C VAL A 89 31.52 0.58 -4.95
N LYS A 90 31.30 -0.33 -5.90
CA LYS A 90 30.41 -0.09 -7.05
C LYS A 90 28.93 -0.06 -6.67
N SER A 91 28.55 -0.86 -5.69
CA SER A 91 27.16 -1.05 -5.29
C SER A 91 26.88 -0.55 -3.89
N PRO A 92 25.75 0.12 -3.63
CA PRO A 92 25.35 0.44 -2.26
C PRO A 92 25.01 -0.83 -1.49
N HIS A 93 25.12 -0.76 -0.16
CA HIS A 93 24.74 -1.83 0.75
C HIS A 93 23.31 -1.62 1.23
N ALA A 94 22.57 -2.72 1.35
CA ALA A 94 21.22 -2.74 1.85
C ALA A 94 20.96 -3.92 2.78
N ALA A 95 19.84 -3.89 3.48
CA ALA A 95 19.33 -5.01 4.29
C ALA A 95 17.87 -5.27 3.93
N VAL A 96 17.48 -6.53 3.87
CA VAL A 96 16.08 -6.92 3.74
C VAL A 96 15.36 -6.60 5.04
N ILE A 97 14.26 -5.87 4.94
CA ILE A 97 13.40 -5.53 6.09
C ILE A 97 12.07 -6.26 6.05
N GLU A 98 11.61 -6.67 4.85
CA GLU A 98 10.36 -7.40 4.68
C GLU A 98 10.46 -8.32 3.44
N ILE A 99 9.89 -9.53 3.56
CA ILE A 99 9.69 -10.45 2.43
C ILE A 99 8.26 -10.28 1.98
N ILE A 100 8.07 -9.88 0.70
CA ILE A 100 6.74 -9.63 0.14
C ILE A 100 6.17 -10.93 -0.43
N GLY A 101 6.98 -11.70 -1.16
CA GLY A 101 6.58 -13.01 -1.70
C GLY A 101 7.26 -13.38 -3.01
N THR A 102 6.62 -14.22 -3.78
CA THR A 102 7.11 -14.65 -5.09
C THR A 102 6.61 -13.69 -6.19
N PRO A 103 7.48 -13.14 -7.05
CA PRO A 103 7.06 -12.29 -8.15
C PRO A 103 6.02 -12.97 -9.05
N GLY A 104 5.04 -12.20 -9.53
CA GLY A 104 3.96 -12.68 -10.40
C GLY A 104 2.70 -13.13 -9.66
N GLU A 105 2.72 -13.30 -8.36
CA GLU A 105 1.52 -13.51 -7.56
C GLU A 105 0.78 -12.17 -7.39
N LEU A 106 -0.54 -12.15 -7.64
CA LEU A 106 -1.35 -10.93 -7.61
C LEU A 106 -1.17 -10.15 -6.29
N ASN A 107 -1.27 -10.83 -5.16
CA ASN A 107 -1.13 -10.20 -3.84
C ASN A 107 0.28 -9.62 -3.63
N VAL A 108 1.30 -10.26 -4.18
CA VAL A 108 2.70 -9.79 -4.07
C VAL A 108 2.90 -8.52 -4.89
N GLU A 109 2.35 -8.48 -6.11
CA GLU A 109 2.42 -7.29 -6.96
C GLU A 109 1.63 -6.12 -6.36
N MET A 110 0.42 -6.36 -5.84
CA MET A 110 -0.39 -5.35 -5.15
C MET A 110 0.33 -4.80 -3.91
N ASN A 111 0.86 -5.67 -3.05
CA ASN A 111 1.60 -5.26 -1.86
C ASN A 111 2.90 -4.51 -2.21
N SER A 112 3.52 -4.85 -3.33
CA SER A 112 4.69 -4.15 -3.84
C SER A 112 4.36 -2.70 -4.22
N ILE A 113 3.26 -2.50 -4.93
CA ILE A 113 2.77 -1.17 -5.31
C ILE A 113 2.42 -0.37 -4.05
N LEU A 114 1.64 -0.93 -3.12
CA LEU A 114 1.29 -0.27 -1.87
C LEU A 114 2.54 0.19 -1.11
N SER A 115 3.51 -0.72 -0.95
CA SER A 115 4.77 -0.43 -0.26
C SER A 115 5.61 0.64 -0.98
N GLU A 116 5.62 0.65 -2.31
CA GLU A 116 6.35 1.66 -3.09
C GLU A 116 5.80 3.07 -2.85
N PHE A 117 4.47 3.19 -2.71
CA PHE A 117 3.80 4.45 -2.41
C PHE A 117 3.75 4.77 -0.90
N GLY A 118 4.38 3.94 -0.05
CA GLY A 118 4.47 4.18 1.39
C GLY A 118 3.24 3.77 2.18
N PHE A 119 2.31 3.03 1.57
CA PHE A 119 1.17 2.45 2.28
C PHE A 119 1.59 1.22 3.07
N PRO A 120 1.06 1.03 4.29
CA PRO A 120 1.31 -0.18 5.06
C PRO A 120 0.62 -1.38 4.41
N THR A 121 1.30 -2.52 4.36
CA THR A 121 0.76 -3.79 3.85
C THR A 121 0.10 -4.63 4.94
N LYS A 122 0.25 -4.22 6.19
CA LYS A 122 -0.33 -4.89 7.37
C LYS A 122 -0.92 -3.85 8.31
N PHE A 123 -2.01 -4.20 8.97
CA PHE A 123 -2.55 -3.39 10.04
C PHE A 123 -1.62 -3.40 11.25
N LEU A 124 -1.64 -2.32 12.02
CA LEU A 124 -0.87 -2.21 13.26
C LEU A 124 -1.34 -3.25 14.29
N ALA A 125 -0.44 -3.74 15.11
CA ALA A 125 -0.76 -4.73 16.13
C ALA A 125 -1.91 -4.32 17.09
N PRO A 126 -2.04 -3.05 17.52
CA PRO A 126 -3.20 -2.61 18.30
C PRO A 126 -4.53 -2.79 17.56
N VAL A 127 -4.57 -2.49 16.25
CA VAL A 127 -5.77 -2.65 15.41
C VAL A 127 -6.17 -4.12 15.30
N MET A 128 -5.18 -5.00 15.08
CA MET A 128 -5.44 -6.45 15.04
C MET A 128 -5.97 -6.97 16.36
N LYS A 129 -5.41 -6.50 17.49
CA LYS A 129 -5.89 -6.86 18.83
C LYS A 129 -7.32 -6.38 19.09
N GLU A 130 -7.67 -5.19 18.63
CA GLU A 130 -9.04 -4.68 18.71
C GLU A 130 -9.99 -5.52 17.87
N LEU A 131 -9.61 -5.89 16.65
CA LEU A 131 -10.38 -6.77 15.77
C LEU A 131 -10.70 -8.12 16.46
N ASP A 132 -9.72 -8.73 17.14
CA ASP A 132 -9.92 -9.98 17.87
C ASP A 132 -10.94 -9.85 19.03
N SER A 133 -11.16 -8.64 19.53
CA SER A 133 -12.12 -8.34 20.60
C SER A 133 -13.52 -7.98 20.07
N ILE A 134 -13.69 -7.78 18.77
CA ILE A 134 -14.98 -7.43 18.19
C ILE A 134 -15.92 -8.62 18.26
N TYR A 135 -17.01 -8.43 18.98
CA TYR A 135 -18.08 -9.42 19.06
C TYR A 135 -18.77 -9.58 17.71
N THR A 136 -18.79 -10.79 17.19
CA THR A 136 -19.60 -11.11 16.00
C THR A 136 -21.05 -11.33 16.44
N PRO A 137 -22.00 -10.47 16.06
CA PRO A 137 -23.39 -10.64 16.49
C PRO A 137 -23.99 -11.91 15.89
N ASN A 138 -24.86 -12.56 16.68
CA ASN A 138 -25.66 -13.65 16.15
C ASN A 138 -26.79 -13.05 15.29
N TYR A 139 -26.59 -13.04 13.98
CA TYR A 139 -27.51 -12.44 13.01
C TYR A 139 -28.95 -12.99 13.13
N ASN A 140 -29.14 -14.27 13.44
CA ASN A 140 -30.47 -14.85 13.61
C ASN A 140 -31.18 -14.26 14.84
N LYS A 141 -30.47 -14.05 15.95
CA LYS A 141 -31.06 -13.40 17.14
C LYS A 141 -31.37 -11.93 16.91
N GLU A 142 -30.51 -11.23 16.14
CA GLU A 142 -30.75 -9.84 15.80
C GLU A 142 -31.90 -9.68 14.80
N ALA A 143 -32.05 -10.59 13.84
CA ALA A 143 -33.16 -10.60 12.88
C ALA A 143 -34.53 -10.72 13.59
N LEU A 144 -34.63 -11.54 14.67
CA LEU A 144 -35.85 -11.70 15.45
C LEU A 144 -36.32 -10.42 16.18
N LYS A 145 -35.42 -9.44 16.38
CA LYS A 145 -35.73 -8.17 17.00
C LYS A 145 -36.18 -7.10 16.01
N ARG A 146 -36.16 -7.43 14.71
CA ARG A 146 -36.41 -6.47 13.63
C ARG A 146 -37.68 -6.88 12.89
N ARG A 147 -38.35 -5.88 12.29
CA ARG A 147 -39.42 -6.14 11.36
C ARG A 147 -38.87 -6.80 10.09
N ASP A 148 -39.48 -7.87 9.63
CA ASP A 148 -39.07 -8.57 8.40
C ASP A 148 -39.72 -7.92 7.19
N PHE A 149 -38.91 -7.46 6.25
CA PHE A 149 -39.33 -6.84 5.00
C PHE A 149 -39.09 -7.71 3.78
N ARG A 150 -38.66 -8.98 3.96
CA ARG A 150 -38.27 -9.85 2.83
C ARG A 150 -39.44 -10.18 1.90
N ASP A 151 -40.67 -10.17 2.41
CA ASP A 151 -41.89 -10.43 1.65
C ASP A 151 -42.61 -9.15 1.19
N ILE A 152 -42.03 -7.98 1.50
CA ILE A 152 -42.59 -6.69 1.12
C ILE A 152 -41.92 -6.21 -0.18
N THR A 153 -42.71 -5.78 -1.15
CA THR A 153 -42.17 -5.21 -2.39
C THR A 153 -41.23 -4.05 -2.07
N THR A 154 -39.97 -4.22 -2.42
CA THR A 154 -38.93 -3.23 -2.18
C THR A 154 -38.12 -3.06 -3.46
N PHE A 155 -37.85 -1.82 -3.86
CA PHE A 155 -37.10 -1.51 -5.07
C PHE A 155 -36.27 -0.24 -4.88
N THR A 156 -35.22 -0.11 -5.69
CA THR A 156 -34.37 1.08 -5.77
C THR A 156 -34.61 1.81 -7.08
N ILE A 157 -34.31 3.10 -7.12
CA ILE A 157 -34.36 3.93 -8.34
C ILE A 157 -33.02 4.65 -8.45
N ASP A 158 -32.11 4.04 -9.19
CA ASP A 158 -30.73 4.46 -9.30
C ASP A 158 -30.32 4.74 -10.75
N PRO A 159 -29.30 5.54 -11.01
CA PRO A 159 -28.68 5.67 -12.32
C PRO A 159 -28.20 4.33 -12.85
N ILE A 160 -28.20 4.16 -14.18
CA ILE A 160 -27.85 2.89 -14.84
C ILE A 160 -26.42 2.41 -14.54
N ASP A 161 -25.54 3.30 -14.13
CA ASP A 161 -24.15 3.05 -13.77
C ASP A 161 -23.91 2.99 -12.26
N ALA A 162 -24.95 3.05 -11.44
CA ALA A 162 -24.83 2.90 -10.00
C ALA A 162 -24.28 1.54 -9.62
N LYS A 163 -23.33 1.54 -8.66
CA LYS A 163 -22.68 0.33 -8.15
C LYS A 163 -23.16 -0.02 -6.74
N ASP A 164 -23.64 0.97 -6.01
CA ASP A 164 -24.09 0.85 -4.62
C ASP A 164 -25.54 1.31 -4.54
N PHE A 165 -26.37 0.51 -3.87
CA PHE A 165 -27.81 0.77 -3.69
C PHE A 165 -28.04 1.02 -2.20
N ASP A 166 -27.93 2.29 -1.78
CA ASP A 166 -27.90 2.68 -0.37
C ASP A 166 -29.30 2.91 0.21
N ASP A 167 -30.25 3.26 -0.62
CA ASP A 167 -31.64 3.52 -0.24
C ASP A 167 -32.63 2.81 -1.18
N ALA A 168 -33.79 2.57 -0.67
CA ALA A 168 -34.85 1.90 -1.39
C ALA A 168 -36.21 2.46 -0.99
N ILE A 169 -37.24 2.09 -1.75
CA ILE A 169 -38.65 2.35 -1.42
C ILE A 169 -39.30 0.99 -1.22
N SER A 170 -39.98 0.82 -0.10
CA SER A 170 -40.87 -0.33 0.09
C SER A 170 -42.32 0.10 0.04
N PHE A 171 -43.16 -0.76 -0.51
CA PHE A 171 -44.58 -0.52 -0.66
C PHE A 171 -45.39 -1.74 -0.26
N GLN A 172 -46.39 -1.51 0.59
CA GLN A 172 -47.34 -2.54 1.01
C GLN A 172 -48.74 -2.00 1.10
N ILE A 173 -49.71 -2.78 0.62
CA ILE A 173 -51.14 -2.46 0.84
C ILE A 173 -51.54 -3.11 2.16
N ILE A 174 -52.01 -2.27 3.10
CA ILE A 174 -52.46 -2.72 4.42
C ILE A 174 -53.95 -3.03 4.39
N ASP A 175 -54.75 -2.15 3.73
CA ASP A 175 -56.20 -2.29 3.57
C ASP A 175 -56.61 -1.61 2.26
N LYS A 176 -57.90 -1.66 1.92
CA LYS A 176 -58.49 -1.20 0.63
C LYS A 176 -58.01 0.21 0.21
N ASP A 177 -57.83 1.13 1.16
CA ASP A 177 -57.42 2.50 0.90
C ASP A 177 -56.24 2.93 1.82
N ILE A 178 -55.53 1.94 2.42
CA ILE A 178 -54.43 2.19 3.32
C ILE A 178 -53.16 1.54 2.75
N PHE A 179 -52.17 2.37 2.53
CA PHE A 179 -50.85 1.98 2.02
C PHE A 179 -49.77 2.28 3.05
N GLU A 180 -48.82 1.42 3.15
CA GLU A 180 -47.58 1.69 3.89
C GLU A 180 -46.43 1.90 2.89
N ILE A 181 -45.76 3.02 3.01
CA ILE A 181 -44.56 3.34 2.27
C ILE A 181 -43.40 3.38 3.27
N GLY A 182 -42.35 2.60 3.02
CA GLY A 182 -41.13 2.66 3.81
C GLY A 182 -39.96 3.18 2.97
N VAL A 183 -38.98 3.72 3.66
CA VAL A 183 -37.70 4.12 3.07
C VAL A 183 -36.59 3.37 3.78
N PRO A 184 -36.29 2.14 3.35
CA PRO A 184 -35.13 1.38 3.86
C PRO A 184 -33.84 2.11 3.47
N VAL A 185 -32.97 2.36 4.43
CA VAL A 185 -31.67 3.04 4.24
C VAL A 185 -30.56 2.26 4.92
N SER A 186 -29.46 2.03 4.21
CA SER A 186 -28.37 1.18 4.71
C SER A 186 -27.58 1.78 5.86
N TYR A 187 -27.46 3.11 5.96
CA TYR A 187 -26.44 3.76 6.79
C TYR A 187 -26.92 4.77 7.83
N THR A 188 -28.19 4.83 8.16
CA THR A 188 -28.70 5.86 9.09
C THR A 188 -28.14 5.78 10.52
N HIS A 189 -27.54 4.65 10.92
CA HIS A 189 -27.06 4.41 12.29
C HIS A 189 -25.58 3.99 12.38
N LEU A 190 -24.95 3.69 11.27
CA LEU A 190 -23.56 3.26 11.19
C LEU A 190 -22.71 4.38 10.56
N THR A 191 -22.61 5.49 11.22
CA THR A 191 -21.53 6.43 10.94
C THR A 191 -20.27 5.84 11.60
N LEU A 192 -19.28 5.50 10.77
CA LEU A 192 -17.93 5.31 11.30
C LEU A 192 -17.57 6.57 12.08
N PRO A 193 -17.03 6.45 13.31
CA PRO A 193 -16.53 7.60 14.03
C PRO A 193 -15.44 8.23 13.17
N THR A 194 -15.79 9.28 12.47
CA THR A 194 -14.81 10.12 11.79
C THR A 194 -14.06 10.83 12.90
N SER A 195 -12.85 10.37 13.20
CA SER A 195 -11.92 11.13 14.00
C SER A 195 -11.65 12.43 13.24
N ARG A 196 -12.29 13.52 13.64
CA ARG A 196 -11.83 14.85 13.31
C ARG A 196 -10.48 15.00 14.01
N SER A 197 -9.41 14.75 13.28
CA SER A 197 -8.13 15.35 13.60
C SER A 197 -8.27 16.83 13.27
N VAL A 198 -8.37 17.67 14.28
CA VAL A 198 -8.15 19.11 14.18
C VAL A 198 -6.64 19.33 14.14
#